data_d7672bd9b5aa42d5ceca76642a93e602
#
_entry.id   d7672bd9b5aa42d5ceca76642a93e602
#
_cell.length_a   1.000
_cell.length_b   1.000
_cell.length_c   1.000
_cell.angle_alpha   90.00
_cell.angle_beta   90.00
_cell.angle_gamma   90.00
#
_symmetry.space_group_name_H-M   'P 1'
#
loop_
_entity.id
_entity.type
_entity.pdbx_description
1 polymer ?
#
loop_
_entity_poly.entity_id
_entity_poly.type
_entity_poly.pdbx_seq_one_letter_code
_entity_poly.pdbx_strand_id
1 'polypeptide(L)'
;MVGMTNANWTDIPADVAAERAAIETEIEGSTLLTAYARTVAEHPDVVAHQWLDGGQWRSLTYRQVYDQVRDAALGLVAIGLRPGDFVAVWSGNRSEATVSDYAVMHAGGVPVFIYPTVSAEQAAYIAGHCEATVAIVERQYLDKLDSIAGQLPKLRQIVVIDPETDPGIGDGRGPADGLEGGAGVIGWSRLLDLGRAEAEVEPGLFEETWRKVSPEDLATLIYTSGTTGTPKAAMLTHRNVRYTQAASLRLLPLAARFGADGVGMLVSFLPMAHVTGRHTDHWSSLIHPVTLAYCPDSKQIFTIAAQVHPTTLIAVPRIWEKLYAGLRAAVPDASPEAVRALPEQTRTSILALVGLDRCAFAASGAAPIDPGIIEFFQALGLPIVEGWGMSELCNAATIAVPGDSRNGAVGRAYPGVELRIADDGEVLVRGPLVMSGYYHDKERTAEAVDADGWMHTGDIGELDDAGFLKITDRKKDLLITSGGKNISPALVEYELQRHPLIGQACAIGDRRKYVSALLVLDPDVAPAWAREHGIEFSSPAELAANPEVLAEIGRGVAEANSHLAHPEQVRRYVVLGEEWTAQTGELTPSLKRRRPVITQRYAQEIASLYDE
;
A
#
# COMPACT_ATOMS: atom_id res chain seq x y z
N MET A 1 25.85 12.49 3.67
CA MET A 1 25.78 11.13 4.26
C MET A 1 26.09 11.24 5.73
N VAL A 2 25.10 11.16 6.61
CA VAL A 2 25.30 10.91 8.03
C VAL A 2 24.56 9.59 8.24
N GLY A 3 25.32 8.51 8.20
CA GLY A 3 24.78 7.18 8.48
C GLY A 3 24.42 7.09 9.96
N MET A 4 23.16 6.84 10.27
CA MET A 4 22.73 6.37 11.59
C MET A 4 23.13 4.89 11.77
N THR A 5 24.41 4.53 11.49
CA THR A 5 24.88 3.16 11.54
C THR A 5 25.39 2.71 12.91
N ASN A 6 25.30 3.55 13.96
CA ASN A 6 25.74 3.20 15.30
C ASN A 6 24.81 3.75 16.39
N ALA A 7 23.52 3.39 16.35
CA ALA A 7 22.74 3.47 17.58
C ALA A 7 23.35 2.43 18.56
N ASN A 8 23.85 2.85 19.70
CA ASN A 8 24.31 1.99 20.78
C ASN A 8 23.08 1.30 21.40
N TRP A 9 22.78 0.11 20.94
CA TRP A 9 21.63 -0.70 21.31
C TRP A 9 21.94 -1.52 22.59
N THR A 10 22.20 -0.83 23.69
CA THR A 10 22.72 -1.45 24.92
C THR A 10 21.66 -2.13 25.79
N ASP A 11 20.35 -1.82 25.57
CA ASP A 11 19.25 -2.31 26.41
C ASP A 11 18.22 -3.15 25.63
N ILE A 12 18.70 -4.06 24.75
CA ILE A 12 17.85 -4.97 23.99
C ILE A 12 17.65 -6.25 24.77
N PRO A 13 16.41 -6.81 24.88
CA PRO A 13 16.18 -8.15 25.40
C PRO A 13 17.06 -9.19 24.68
N ALA A 14 17.66 -10.10 25.43
CA ALA A 14 18.70 -10.99 24.92
C ALA A 14 18.21 -11.90 23.77
N ASP A 15 16.96 -12.33 23.81
CA ASP A 15 16.29 -13.11 22.76
C ASP A 15 16.08 -12.29 21.47
N VAL A 16 15.60 -11.06 21.59
CA VAL A 16 15.43 -10.14 20.46
C VAL A 16 16.79 -9.80 19.82
N ALA A 17 17.83 -9.58 20.66
CA ALA A 17 19.19 -9.31 20.18
C ALA A 17 19.76 -10.51 19.42
N ALA A 18 19.54 -11.73 19.91
CA ALA A 18 20.02 -12.95 19.27
C ALA A 18 19.33 -13.20 17.92
N GLU A 19 18.00 -13.01 17.84
CA GLU A 19 17.26 -13.11 16.59
C GLU A 19 17.69 -12.05 15.57
N ARG A 20 17.87 -10.80 16.02
CA ARG A 20 18.38 -9.73 15.18
C ARG A 20 19.74 -10.06 14.59
N ALA A 21 20.69 -10.48 15.42
CA ALA A 21 22.02 -10.87 14.98
C ALA A 21 21.99 -12.04 13.98
N ALA A 22 21.11 -13.02 14.20
CA ALA A 22 20.95 -14.15 13.29
C ALA A 22 20.40 -13.71 11.93
N ILE A 23 19.42 -12.78 11.90
CA ILE A 23 18.88 -12.22 10.64
C ILE A 23 19.95 -11.40 9.94
N GLU A 24 20.66 -10.53 10.65
CA GLU A 24 21.73 -9.70 10.08
C GLU A 24 22.85 -10.53 9.48
N THR A 25 23.23 -11.64 10.11
CA THR A 25 24.20 -12.60 9.56
C THR A 25 23.67 -13.26 8.28
N GLU A 26 22.39 -13.62 8.24
CA GLU A 26 21.76 -14.23 7.05
C GLU A 26 21.78 -13.30 5.84
N ILE A 27 21.56 -11.99 6.07
CA ILE A 27 21.48 -11.00 5.00
C ILE A 27 22.78 -10.22 4.79
N GLU A 28 23.87 -10.58 5.45
CA GLU A 28 25.15 -9.87 5.35
C GLU A 28 25.59 -9.70 3.91
N GLY A 29 25.89 -8.46 3.50
CA GLY A 29 26.24 -8.10 2.13
C GLY A 29 25.13 -8.29 1.09
N SER A 30 23.94 -8.72 1.49
CA SER A 30 22.82 -8.98 0.57
C SER A 30 22.05 -7.71 0.24
N THR A 31 21.85 -7.47 -1.06
CA THR A 31 20.94 -6.46 -1.60
C THR A 31 19.70 -7.13 -2.21
N LEU A 32 18.69 -6.36 -2.59
CA LEU A 32 17.59 -6.86 -3.42
C LEU A 32 18.10 -7.44 -4.74
N LEU A 33 19.17 -6.87 -5.29
CA LEU A 33 19.75 -7.25 -6.58
C LEU A 33 20.48 -8.60 -6.51
N THR A 34 21.28 -8.82 -5.45
CA THR A 34 21.92 -10.12 -5.21
C THR A 34 20.90 -11.23 -4.96
N ALA A 35 19.80 -10.91 -4.25
CA ALA A 35 18.71 -11.85 -4.04
C ALA A 35 17.99 -12.19 -5.36
N TYR A 36 17.72 -11.18 -6.19
CA TYR A 36 17.09 -11.39 -7.51
C TYR A 36 17.93 -12.25 -8.43
N ALA A 37 19.23 -11.96 -8.54
CA ALA A 37 20.14 -12.77 -9.34
C ALA A 37 20.12 -14.25 -8.93
N ARG A 38 20.05 -14.53 -7.62
CA ARG A 38 19.88 -15.89 -7.08
C ARG A 38 18.53 -16.48 -7.48
N THR A 39 17.43 -15.77 -7.28
CA THR A 39 16.08 -16.24 -7.62
C THR A 39 15.97 -16.59 -9.11
N VAL A 40 16.53 -15.75 -9.99
CA VAL A 40 16.58 -16.01 -11.44
C VAL A 40 17.42 -17.25 -11.78
N ALA A 41 18.55 -17.42 -11.10
CA ALA A 41 19.43 -18.58 -11.33
C ALA A 41 18.78 -19.91 -10.88
N GLU A 42 18.06 -19.88 -9.77
CA GLU A 42 17.39 -21.06 -9.21
C GLU A 42 16.06 -21.39 -9.90
N HIS A 43 15.33 -20.37 -10.41
CA HIS A 43 13.98 -20.50 -10.98
C HIS A 43 13.79 -19.84 -12.35
N PRO A 44 14.71 -20.05 -13.32
CA PRO A 44 14.73 -19.30 -14.60
C PRO A 44 13.46 -19.44 -15.43
N ASP A 45 12.80 -20.61 -15.37
CA ASP A 45 11.68 -20.97 -16.21
C ASP A 45 10.31 -20.81 -15.51
N VAL A 46 10.30 -20.44 -14.21
CA VAL A 46 9.07 -20.09 -13.50
C VAL A 46 8.50 -18.80 -14.10
N VAL A 47 7.20 -18.72 -14.27
CA VAL A 47 6.50 -17.50 -14.70
C VAL A 47 6.66 -16.44 -13.62
N ALA A 48 7.26 -15.30 -13.96
CA ALA A 48 7.42 -14.16 -13.06
C ALA A 48 6.29 -13.13 -13.22
N HIS A 49 5.93 -12.82 -14.46
CA HIS A 49 4.91 -11.83 -14.79
C HIS A 49 3.83 -12.43 -15.68
N GLN A 50 2.56 -12.09 -15.41
CA GLN A 50 1.45 -12.40 -16.32
C GLN A 50 0.40 -11.29 -16.31
N TRP A 51 -0.27 -11.08 -17.45
CA TRP A 51 -1.31 -10.06 -17.61
C TRP A 51 -2.31 -10.47 -18.70
N LEU A 52 -3.49 -9.86 -18.66
CA LEU A 52 -4.50 -10.00 -19.70
C LEU A 52 -4.25 -9.01 -20.84
N ASP A 53 -4.12 -9.52 -22.05
CA ASP A 53 -4.00 -8.76 -23.28
C ASP A 53 -5.05 -9.24 -24.29
N GLY A 54 -6.03 -8.39 -24.62
CA GLY A 54 -7.15 -8.77 -25.50
C GLY A 54 -7.95 -9.98 -25.01
N GLY A 55 -8.02 -10.22 -23.69
CA GLY A 55 -8.69 -11.37 -23.09
C GLY A 55 -7.86 -12.67 -23.08
N GLN A 56 -6.62 -12.62 -23.48
CA GLN A 56 -5.67 -13.74 -23.41
C GLN A 56 -4.58 -13.46 -22.40
N TRP A 57 -4.19 -14.48 -21.62
CA TRP A 57 -3.07 -14.40 -20.73
C TRP A 57 -1.76 -14.38 -21.49
N ARG A 58 -0.94 -13.34 -21.24
CA ARG A 58 0.47 -13.27 -21.63
C ARG A 58 1.32 -13.49 -20.40
N SER A 59 2.50 -14.04 -20.59
CA SER A 59 3.42 -14.29 -19.48
C SER A 59 4.88 -14.15 -19.89
N LEU A 60 5.73 -13.83 -18.90
CA LEU A 60 7.18 -13.83 -19.00
C LEU A 60 7.75 -14.66 -17.86
N THR A 61 8.78 -15.45 -18.15
CA THR A 61 9.54 -16.19 -17.13
C THR A 61 10.54 -15.27 -16.42
N TYR A 62 11.08 -15.74 -15.27
CA TYR A 62 12.13 -15.01 -14.55
C TYR A 62 13.31 -14.65 -15.45
N ARG A 63 13.76 -15.57 -16.29
CA ARG A 63 14.83 -15.32 -17.28
C ARG A 63 14.46 -14.19 -18.25
N GLN A 64 13.26 -14.24 -18.82
CA GLN A 64 12.80 -13.24 -19.77
C GLN A 64 12.64 -11.85 -19.13
N VAL A 65 12.15 -11.80 -17.89
CA VAL A 65 12.06 -10.55 -17.13
C VAL A 65 13.46 -10.01 -16.81
N TYR A 66 14.40 -10.88 -16.41
CA TYR A 66 15.78 -10.48 -16.11
C TYR A 66 16.50 -9.94 -17.35
N ASP A 67 16.27 -10.54 -18.53
CA ASP A 67 16.82 -10.02 -19.80
C ASP A 67 16.28 -8.61 -20.10
N GLN A 68 14.98 -8.37 -19.88
CA GLN A 68 14.39 -7.03 -20.03
C GLN A 68 14.94 -6.05 -18.98
N VAL A 69 15.14 -6.48 -17.74
CA VAL A 69 15.76 -5.67 -16.67
C VAL A 69 17.18 -5.26 -17.06
N ARG A 70 17.98 -6.21 -17.59
CA ARG A 70 19.34 -5.92 -18.11
C ARG A 70 19.28 -4.87 -19.22
N ASP A 71 18.44 -5.10 -20.23
CA ASP A 71 18.35 -4.21 -21.38
C ASP A 71 17.87 -2.81 -20.97
N ALA A 72 16.88 -2.72 -20.08
CA ALA A 72 16.40 -1.44 -19.55
C ALA A 72 17.45 -0.74 -18.66
N ALA A 73 18.17 -1.47 -17.80
CA ALA A 73 19.21 -0.90 -16.94
C ALA A 73 20.37 -0.31 -17.76
N LEU A 74 20.86 -1.06 -18.74
CA LEU A 74 21.91 -0.57 -19.66
C LEU A 74 21.40 0.58 -20.53
N GLY A 75 20.13 0.54 -20.95
CA GLY A 75 19.50 1.66 -21.66
C GLY A 75 19.45 2.93 -20.80
N LEU A 76 19.14 2.81 -19.49
CA LEU A 76 19.18 3.93 -18.55
C LEU A 76 20.60 4.49 -18.40
N VAL A 77 21.63 3.63 -18.33
CA VAL A 77 23.03 4.05 -18.31
C VAL A 77 23.38 4.79 -19.62
N ALA A 78 22.99 4.25 -20.78
CA ALA A 78 23.24 4.85 -22.09
C ALA A 78 22.61 6.24 -22.26
N ILE A 79 21.45 6.50 -21.66
CA ILE A 79 20.82 7.83 -21.63
C ILE A 79 21.35 8.76 -20.52
N GLY A 80 22.38 8.31 -19.78
CA GLY A 80 23.13 9.12 -18.81
C GLY A 80 22.65 9.07 -17.38
N LEU A 81 21.89 8.04 -16.96
CA LEU A 81 21.60 7.78 -15.55
C LEU A 81 22.91 7.45 -14.82
N ARG A 82 23.09 8.01 -13.64
CA ARG A 82 24.27 7.82 -12.79
C ARG A 82 23.88 7.16 -11.47
N PRO A 83 24.81 6.43 -10.83
CA PRO A 83 24.57 5.91 -9.49
C PRO A 83 24.11 7.00 -8.51
N GLY A 84 23.03 6.71 -7.79
CA GLY A 84 22.39 7.65 -6.85
C GLY A 84 21.40 8.65 -7.48
N ASP A 85 21.28 8.71 -8.81
CA ASP A 85 20.24 9.51 -9.47
C ASP A 85 18.85 8.94 -9.18
N PHE A 86 17.86 9.83 -9.01
CA PHE A 86 16.47 9.42 -8.83
C PHE A 86 15.73 9.35 -10.17
N VAL A 87 14.90 8.31 -10.28
CA VAL A 87 14.03 8.09 -11.44
C VAL A 87 12.58 8.09 -10.98
N ALA A 88 11.81 9.06 -11.46
CA ALA A 88 10.36 9.10 -11.21
C ALA A 88 9.64 8.08 -12.11
N VAL A 89 8.83 7.20 -11.52
CA VAL A 89 8.03 6.22 -12.27
C VAL A 89 6.54 6.53 -12.06
N TRP A 90 5.85 6.91 -13.14
CA TRP A 90 4.43 7.24 -13.11
C TRP A 90 3.64 6.27 -13.98
N SER A 91 3.23 5.18 -13.37
CA SER A 91 2.57 4.07 -14.05
C SER A 91 1.61 3.35 -13.10
N GLY A 92 0.62 2.67 -13.66
CA GLY A 92 -0.17 1.67 -12.96
C GLY A 92 0.58 0.34 -12.79
N ASN A 93 -0.10 -0.66 -12.23
CA ASN A 93 0.47 -1.99 -12.01
C ASN A 93 0.55 -2.74 -13.35
N ARG A 94 1.76 -2.90 -13.87
CA ARG A 94 2.07 -3.58 -15.13
C ARG A 94 3.52 -4.06 -15.18
N SER A 95 3.81 -4.99 -16.09
CA SER A 95 5.14 -5.60 -16.22
C SER A 95 6.26 -4.58 -16.42
N GLU A 96 6.05 -3.60 -17.29
CA GLU A 96 7.08 -2.58 -17.61
C GLU A 96 7.38 -1.69 -16.40
N ALA A 97 6.38 -1.41 -15.55
CA ALA A 97 6.60 -0.67 -14.32
C ALA A 97 7.45 -1.45 -13.31
N THR A 98 7.23 -2.77 -13.20
CA THR A 98 8.05 -3.66 -12.37
C THR A 98 9.47 -3.79 -12.93
N VAL A 99 9.60 -3.97 -14.25
CA VAL A 99 10.91 -3.98 -14.94
C VAL A 99 11.64 -2.65 -14.72
N SER A 100 10.93 -1.52 -14.78
CA SER A 100 11.51 -0.19 -14.50
C SER A 100 12.08 -0.08 -13.10
N ASP A 101 11.34 -0.57 -12.08
CA ASP A 101 11.80 -0.61 -10.69
C ASP A 101 13.13 -1.35 -10.55
N TYR A 102 13.17 -2.55 -11.11
CA TYR A 102 14.36 -3.40 -11.05
C TYR A 102 15.52 -2.82 -11.87
N ALA A 103 15.24 -2.34 -13.07
CA ALA A 103 16.26 -1.78 -13.96
C ALA A 103 16.92 -0.53 -13.37
N VAL A 104 16.14 0.36 -12.76
CA VAL A 104 16.68 1.56 -12.10
C VAL A 104 17.65 1.17 -10.98
N MET A 105 17.26 0.22 -10.11
CA MET A 105 18.16 -0.27 -9.06
C MET A 105 19.40 -0.96 -9.63
N HIS A 106 19.28 -1.76 -10.70
CA HIS A 106 20.43 -2.40 -11.35
C HIS A 106 21.37 -1.40 -12.06
N ALA A 107 20.84 -0.26 -12.50
CA ALA A 107 21.65 0.85 -13.02
C ALA A 107 22.28 1.70 -11.90
N GLY A 108 22.09 1.33 -10.62
CA GLY A 108 22.58 2.05 -9.46
C GLY A 108 21.75 3.28 -9.08
N GLY A 109 20.61 3.50 -9.73
CA GLY A 109 19.67 4.59 -9.44
C GLY A 109 18.65 4.24 -8.35
N VAL A 110 17.83 5.21 -7.98
CA VAL A 110 16.80 5.09 -6.94
C VAL A 110 15.42 5.31 -7.55
N PRO A 111 14.57 4.28 -7.67
CA PRO A 111 13.23 4.42 -8.22
C PRO A 111 12.28 5.09 -7.21
N VAL A 112 11.48 6.05 -7.69
CA VAL A 112 10.48 6.79 -6.93
C VAL A 112 9.14 6.71 -7.64
N PHE A 113 8.21 5.96 -7.09
CA PHE A 113 6.90 5.79 -7.71
C PHE A 113 5.94 6.93 -7.36
N ILE A 114 5.21 7.37 -8.37
CA ILE A 114 4.15 8.38 -8.27
C ILE A 114 2.80 7.66 -8.36
N TYR A 115 1.87 7.96 -7.44
CA TYR A 115 0.53 7.38 -7.49
C TYR A 115 -0.19 7.77 -8.79
N PRO A 116 -0.87 6.83 -9.47
CA PRO A 116 -1.65 7.12 -10.67
C PRO A 116 -2.72 8.19 -10.49
N THR A 117 -3.23 8.35 -9.26
CA THR A 117 -4.37 9.22 -8.93
C THR A 117 -3.99 10.64 -8.52
N VAL A 118 -2.70 10.98 -8.44
CA VAL A 118 -2.28 12.33 -8.01
C VAL A 118 -2.52 13.39 -9.10
N SER A 119 -2.64 14.64 -8.67
CA SER A 119 -2.68 15.78 -9.58
C SER A 119 -1.30 16.07 -10.20
N ALA A 120 -1.26 16.89 -11.25
CA ALA A 120 0.00 17.32 -11.86
C ALA A 120 0.89 18.06 -10.84
N GLU A 121 0.32 18.93 -9.99
CA GLU A 121 1.06 19.68 -8.95
C GLU A 121 1.68 18.75 -7.90
N GLN A 122 0.96 17.69 -7.50
CA GLN A 122 1.51 16.70 -6.58
C GLN A 122 2.64 15.89 -7.23
N ALA A 123 2.50 15.53 -8.50
CA ALA A 123 3.56 14.86 -9.26
C ALA A 123 4.78 15.78 -9.43
N ALA A 124 4.57 17.08 -9.72
CA ALA A 124 5.63 18.08 -9.78
C ALA A 124 6.39 18.17 -8.45
N TYR A 125 5.65 18.21 -7.33
CA TYR A 125 6.27 18.21 -6.02
C TYR A 125 7.14 16.96 -5.79
N ILE A 126 6.61 15.75 -6.06
CA ILE A 126 7.33 14.49 -5.83
C ILE A 126 8.60 14.42 -6.69
N ALA A 127 8.46 14.62 -8.02
CA ALA A 127 9.58 14.54 -8.96
C ALA A 127 10.61 15.67 -8.75
N GLY A 128 10.15 16.87 -8.37
CA GLY A 128 11.03 18.01 -8.06
C GLY A 128 11.75 17.86 -6.74
N HIS A 129 11.07 17.41 -5.69
CA HIS A 129 11.65 17.22 -4.36
C HIS A 129 12.72 16.10 -4.34
N CYS A 130 12.51 14.99 -5.06
CA CYS A 130 13.55 13.97 -5.22
C CYS A 130 14.59 14.33 -6.27
N GLU A 131 14.46 15.48 -6.94
CA GLU A 131 15.39 15.90 -8.01
C GLU A 131 15.53 14.84 -9.13
N ALA A 132 14.42 14.24 -9.57
CA ALA A 132 14.40 13.19 -10.57
C ALA A 132 15.10 13.65 -11.87
N THR A 133 16.06 12.84 -12.34
CA THR A 133 16.83 13.12 -13.56
C THR A 133 16.24 12.44 -14.78
N VAL A 134 15.50 11.35 -14.58
CA VAL A 134 14.75 10.59 -15.58
C VAL A 134 13.33 10.39 -15.06
N ALA A 135 12.35 10.42 -15.96
CA ALA A 135 10.98 9.98 -15.70
C ALA A 135 10.62 8.83 -16.62
N ILE A 136 10.03 7.76 -16.08
CA ILE A 136 9.44 6.65 -16.83
C ILE A 136 7.95 6.73 -16.64
N VAL A 137 7.19 6.95 -17.72
CA VAL A 137 5.77 7.26 -17.62
C VAL A 137 4.93 6.44 -18.59
N GLU A 138 3.78 6.00 -18.14
CA GLU A 138 2.74 5.50 -19.05
C GLU A 138 2.20 6.63 -19.92
N ARG A 139 1.90 6.33 -21.18
CA ARG A 139 1.43 7.33 -22.15
C ARG A 139 0.28 8.21 -21.63
N GLN A 140 -0.63 7.62 -20.85
CA GLN A 140 -1.77 8.35 -20.30
C GLN A 140 -1.40 9.47 -19.31
N TYR A 141 -0.17 9.47 -18.76
CA TYR A 141 0.30 10.52 -17.83
C TYR A 141 1.26 11.51 -18.50
N LEU A 142 1.64 11.30 -19.77
CA LEU A 142 2.62 12.13 -20.45
C LEU A 142 2.18 13.59 -20.52
N ASP A 143 0.93 13.87 -20.88
CA ASP A 143 0.42 15.23 -21.00
C ASP A 143 0.41 15.97 -19.65
N LYS A 144 0.16 15.24 -18.54
CA LYS A 144 0.29 15.81 -17.19
C LYS A 144 1.75 16.10 -16.84
N LEU A 145 2.67 15.19 -17.19
CA LEU A 145 4.10 15.41 -16.96
C LEU A 145 4.62 16.57 -17.78
N ASP A 146 4.22 16.69 -19.05
CA ASP A 146 4.58 17.80 -19.92
C ASP A 146 4.17 19.17 -19.32
N SER A 147 2.95 19.27 -18.84
CA SER A 147 2.43 20.51 -18.20
C SER A 147 3.24 20.98 -16.98
N ILE A 148 4.07 20.11 -16.39
CA ILE A 148 4.92 20.40 -15.21
C ILE A 148 6.41 20.30 -15.50
N ALA A 149 6.83 19.88 -16.69
CA ALA A 149 8.23 19.63 -17.04
C ALA A 149 9.11 20.88 -16.84
N GLY A 150 8.57 22.07 -17.11
CA GLY A 150 9.24 23.35 -16.86
C GLY A 150 9.55 23.62 -15.37
N GLN A 151 8.90 22.91 -14.44
CA GLN A 151 9.14 23.00 -12.99
C GLN A 151 10.18 21.97 -12.51
N LEU A 152 10.69 21.10 -13.39
CA LEU A 152 11.59 19.98 -13.07
C LEU A 152 13.00 20.21 -13.66
N PRO A 153 13.80 21.12 -13.10
CA PRO A 153 15.07 21.57 -13.72
C PRO A 153 16.14 20.47 -13.79
N LYS A 154 15.99 19.38 -13.04
CA LYS A 154 16.92 18.24 -13.09
C LYS A 154 16.49 17.17 -14.10
N LEU A 155 15.24 17.19 -14.56
CA LEU A 155 14.71 16.21 -15.51
C LEU A 155 15.38 16.39 -16.88
N ARG A 156 16.09 15.36 -17.35
CA ARG A 156 16.84 15.36 -18.59
C ARG A 156 16.22 14.46 -19.66
N GLN A 157 15.55 13.38 -19.22
CA GLN A 157 15.03 12.36 -20.11
C GLN A 157 13.68 11.83 -19.63
N ILE A 158 12.77 11.61 -20.57
CA ILE A 158 11.48 10.96 -20.34
C ILE A 158 11.44 9.68 -21.20
N VAL A 159 11.10 8.57 -20.58
CA VAL A 159 10.85 7.28 -21.22
C VAL A 159 9.36 7.00 -21.16
N VAL A 160 8.73 6.82 -22.32
CA VAL A 160 7.28 6.59 -22.43
C VAL A 160 6.99 5.11 -22.64
N ILE A 161 6.19 4.55 -21.77
CA ILE A 161 5.61 3.21 -21.93
C ILE A 161 4.38 3.36 -22.86
N ASP A 162 4.18 2.43 -23.79
CA ASP A 162 3.15 2.44 -24.85
C ASP A 162 3.23 3.64 -25.83
N PRO A 163 4.39 3.89 -26.43
CA PRO A 163 4.55 5.01 -27.36
C PRO A 163 3.82 4.80 -28.70
N GLU A 164 3.41 3.56 -29.02
CA GLU A 164 2.83 3.18 -30.31
C GLU A 164 1.50 3.87 -30.61
N THR A 165 0.83 4.41 -29.58
CA THR A 165 -0.42 5.15 -29.71
C THR A 165 -0.22 6.62 -30.06
N ASP A 166 1.03 7.11 -30.09
CA ASP A 166 1.33 8.52 -30.39
C ASP A 166 2.39 8.64 -31.52
N PRO A 167 1.97 9.05 -32.74
CA PRO A 167 2.89 9.26 -33.86
C PRO A 167 3.90 10.40 -33.64
N GLY A 168 3.77 11.20 -32.58
CA GLY A 168 4.72 12.26 -32.21
C GLY A 168 5.89 11.78 -31.36
N ILE A 169 5.80 10.59 -30.76
CA ILE A 169 6.93 9.95 -30.07
C ILE A 169 7.65 9.09 -31.10
N GLY A 170 8.57 9.71 -31.85
CA GLY A 170 9.33 9.04 -32.90
C GLY A 170 10.17 7.89 -32.39
N ASP A 171 10.67 7.08 -33.32
CA ASP A 171 11.62 5.98 -33.09
C ASP A 171 12.99 6.43 -32.52
N GLY A 172 13.07 7.65 -31.98
CA GLY A 172 14.25 8.19 -31.28
C GLY A 172 15.38 8.68 -32.16
N ARG A 173 15.12 9.02 -33.42
CA ARG A 173 16.10 9.58 -34.34
C ARG A 173 16.08 11.11 -34.41
N GLY A 174 16.18 11.74 -33.27
CA GLY A 174 16.33 13.20 -33.17
C GLY A 174 15.79 13.67 -31.81
N PRO A 175 16.14 14.88 -31.34
CA PRO A 175 15.34 15.49 -30.30
C PRO A 175 13.92 15.61 -30.89
N ALA A 176 12.95 14.84 -30.41
CA ALA A 176 11.56 15.26 -30.52
C ALA A 176 11.56 16.72 -30.06
N ASP A 177 10.86 17.61 -30.77
CA ASP A 177 10.75 19.01 -30.35
C ASP A 177 10.41 18.98 -28.87
N GLY A 178 11.42 19.35 -28.04
CA GLY A 178 11.45 19.02 -26.61
C GLY A 178 10.20 19.55 -25.94
N LEU A 179 9.64 18.79 -25.02
CA LEU A 179 8.59 19.23 -24.13
C LEU A 179 8.96 20.59 -23.50
N GLU A 180 8.01 21.39 -23.06
CA GLU A 180 8.28 22.64 -22.34
C GLU A 180 9.23 22.33 -21.17
N GLY A 181 10.54 22.57 -21.31
CA GLY A 181 11.54 22.24 -20.31
C GLY A 181 12.83 21.59 -20.86
N GLY A 182 12.86 21.17 -22.16
CA GLY A 182 14.05 20.72 -22.84
C GLY A 182 14.48 19.27 -22.53
N ALA A 183 13.66 18.46 -21.82
CA ALA A 183 13.95 17.03 -21.61
C ALA A 183 13.74 16.25 -22.93
N GLY A 184 14.65 15.30 -23.22
CA GLY A 184 14.48 14.38 -24.35
C GLY A 184 13.37 13.37 -24.06
N VAL A 185 12.68 12.90 -25.13
CA VAL A 185 11.62 11.88 -25.01
C VAL A 185 11.95 10.69 -25.87
N ILE A 186 11.90 9.49 -25.30
CA ILE A 186 12.08 8.22 -26.04
C ILE A 186 11.00 7.21 -25.63
N GLY A 187 10.68 6.28 -26.54
CA GLY A 187 9.81 5.16 -26.22
C GLY A 187 10.51 4.04 -25.43
N TRP A 188 9.75 3.23 -24.71
CA TRP A 188 10.25 2.08 -23.97
C TRP A 188 11.06 1.10 -24.82
N SER A 189 10.56 0.75 -26.01
CA SER A 189 11.28 -0.13 -26.93
C SER A 189 12.66 0.42 -27.30
N ARG A 190 12.75 1.75 -27.51
CA ARG A 190 14.03 2.42 -27.81
C ARG A 190 15.02 2.36 -26.65
N LEU A 191 14.52 2.47 -25.41
CA LEU A 191 15.36 2.28 -24.22
C LEU A 191 15.98 0.88 -24.20
N LEU A 192 15.18 -0.16 -24.46
CA LEU A 192 15.67 -1.55 -24.53
C LEU A 192 16.67 -1.76 -25.65
N ASP A 193 16.45 -1.14 -26.85
CA ASP A 193 17.39 -1.21 -27.97
C ASP A 193 18.75 -0.58 -27.62
N LEU A 194 18.74 0.57 -26.95
CA LEU A 194 19.96 1.21 -26.46
C LEU A 194 20.71 0.31 -25.48
N GLY A 195 20.01 -0.34 -24.58
CA GLY A 195 20.63 -1.26 -23.64
C GLY A 195 21.21 -2.50 -24.28
N ARG A 196 20.54 -3.07 -25.29
CA ARG A 196 21.09 -4.19 -26.09
C ARG A 196 22.39 -3.78 -26.82
N ALA A 197 22.38 -2.60 -27.41
CA ALA A 197 23.59 -2.07 -28.08
C ALA A 197 24.72 -1.86 -27.06
N GLU A 198 24.42 -1.35 -25.87
CA GLU A 198 25.45 -1.17 -24.82
C GLU A 198 26.00 -2.50 -24.32
N ALA A 199 25.15 -3.53 -24.19
CA ALA A 199 25.58 -4.88 -23.82
C ALA A 199 26.50 -5.53 -24.84
N GLU A 200 26.35 -5.19 -26.13
CA GLU A 200 27.28 -5.65 -27.21
C GLU A 200 28.63 -4.94 -27.12
N VAL A 201 28.66 -3.65 -26.77
CA VAL A 201 29.87 -2.85 -26.63
C VAL A 201 30.65 -3.23 -25.37
N GLU A 202 29.97 -3.40 -24.24
CA GLU A 202 30.57 -3.72 -22.93
C GLU A 202 29.82 -4.84 -22.23
N PRO A 203 30.03 -6.12 -22.57
CA PRO A 203 29.25 -7.25 -22.06
C PRO A 203 29.27 -7.44 -20.54
N GLY A 204 30.27 -6.90 -19.84
CA GLY A 204 30.41 -6.95 -18.39
C GLY A 204 29.70 -5.82 -17.63
N LEU A 205 29.32 -4.74 -18.31
CA LEU A 205 28.88 -3.49 -17.70
C LEU A 205 27.68 -3.67 -16.76
N PHE A 206 26.71 -4.49 -17.14
CA PHE A 206 25.53 -4.76 -16.31
C PHE A 206 25.93 -5.34 -14.96
N GLU A 207 26.71 -6.43 -14.97
CA GLU A 207 27.18 -7.10 -13.75
C GLU A 207 28.08 -6.18 -12.91
N GLU A 208 28.94 -5.42 -13.53
CA GLU A 208 29.83 -4.48 -12.85
C GLU A 208 29.06 -3.33 -12.20
N THR A 209 27.96 -2.91 -12.79
CA THR A 209 27.14 -1.79 -12.28
C THR A 209 26.38 -2.20 -11.03
N TRP A 210 25.54 -3.22 -11.10
CA TRP A 210 24.69 -3.56 -9.97
C TRP A 210 25.44 -4.20 -8.79
N ARG A 211 26.60 -4.86 -9.03
CA ARG A 211 27.43 -5.42 -7.95
C ARG A 211 28.10 -4.36 -7.08
N LYS A 212 28.12 -3.10 -7.51
CA LYS A 212 28.61 -1.97 -6.71
C LYS A 212 27.57 -1.45 -5.73
N VAL A 213 26.31 -1.83 -5.90
CA VAL A 213 25.23 -1.41 -5.00
C VAL A 213 25.39 -2.08 -3.64
N SER A 214 25.41 -1.26 -2.60
CA SER A 214 25.61 -1.66 -1.20
C SER A 214 24.26 -1.87 -0.49
N PRO A 215 24.20 -2.70 0.55
CA PRO A 215 23.01 -2.80 1.40
C PRO A 215 22.54 -1.47 2.00
N GLU A 216 23.45 -0.53 2.21
CA GLU A 216 23.17 0.79 2.78
C GLU A 216 22.68 1.82 1.74
N ASP A 217 22.78 1.50 0.44
CA ASP A 217 22.25 2.36 -0.61
C ASP A 217 20.72 2.37 -0.59
N LEU A 218 20.14 3.49 -1.03
CA LEU A 218 18.70 3.63 -1.10
C LEU A 218 18.10 2.67 -2.14
N ALA A 219 17.15 1.86 -1.70
CA ALA A 219 16.31 1.06 -2.60
C ALA A 219 15.16 1.90 -3.17
N THR A 220 14.66 2.88 -2.40
CA THR A 220 13.57 3.76 -2.83
C THR A 220 13.35 4.93 -1.87
N LEU A 221 12.54 5.90 -2.35
CA LEU A 221 11.82 6.85 -1.51
C LEU A 221 10.31 6.52 -1.56
N ILE A 222 9.69 6.43 -0.41
CA ILE A 222 8.22 6.29 -0.31
C ILE A 222 7.64 7.62 0.17
N TYR A 223 6.86 8.27 -0.69
CA TYR A 223 6.18 9.51 -0.33
C TYR A 223 4.91 9.21 0.46
N THR A 224 4.89 9.65 1.70
CA THR A 224 3.73 9.53 2.59
C THR A 224 2.99 10.85 2.65
N SER A 225 1.70 10.83 2.37
CA SER A 225 0.83 11.97 2.59
C SER A 225 0.48 12.04 4.08
N GLY A 226 1.20 12.87 4.83
CA GLY A 226 0.73 13.24 6.17
C GLY A 226 -0.67 13.86 6.09
N THR A 227 -1.52 13.58 7.07
CA THR A 227 -2.90 14.13 7.14
C THR A 227 -2.93 15.67 7.18
N THR A 228 -1.79 16.33 7.44
CA THR A 228 -1.71 17.76 7.77
C THR A 228 -0.66 18.56 6.99
N GLY A 229 -0.01 18.02 5.94
CA GLY A 229 1.08 18.79 5.31
C GLY A 229 1.57 18.25 3.97
N THR A 230 2.67 18.85 3.52
CA THR A 230 3.43 18.43 2.34
C THR A 230 3.89 16.97 2.50
N PRO A 231 3.81 16.14 1.46
CA PRO A 231 4.25 14.75 1.52
C PRO A 231 5.72 14.64 1.97
N LYS A 232 6.00 13.65 2.82
CA LYS A 232 7.34 13.33 3.31
C LYS A 232 7.86 12.10 2.55
N ALA A 233 9.15 12.06 2.26
CA ALA A 233 9.79 10.95 1.55
C ALA A 233 10.58 10.07 2.53
N ALA A 234 10.04 8.94 2.94
CA ALA A 234 10.74 7.97 3.77
C ALA A 234 11.85 7.27 2.95
N MET A 235 13.08 7.31 3.45
CA MET A 235 14.27 6.70 2.84
C MET A 235 14.37 5.24 3.28
N LEU A 236 14.21 4.30 2.34
CA LEU A 236 14.38 2.88 2.59
C LEU A 236 15.62 2.35 1.85
N THR A 237 16.54 1.71 2.58
CA THR A 237 17.75 1.07 2.04
C THR A 237 17.46 -0.37 1.62
N HIS A 238 18.36 -0.95 0.82
CA HIS A 238 18.33 -2.39 0.52
C HIS A 238 18.35 -3.22 1.80
N ARG A 239 19.12 -2.81 2.82
CA ARG A 239 19.18 -3.48 4.12
C ARG A 239 17.86 -3.46 4.86
N ASN A 240 17.14 -2.31 4.92
CA ASN A 240 15.83 -2.24 5.56
C ASN A 240 14.86 -3.27 4.94
N VAL A 241 14.81 -3.33 3.60
CA VAL A 241 13.93 -4.25 2.88
C VAL A 241 14.35 -5.70 3.10
N ARG A 242 15.63 -6.02 2.96
CA ARG A 242 16.15 -7.38 3.16
C ARG A 242 15.90 -7.89 4.56
N TYR A 243 16.12 -7.03 5.57
CA TYR A 243 15.83 -7.37 6.96
C TYR A 243 14.34 -7.69 7.16
N THR A 244 13.45 -6.83 6.71
CA THR A 244 12.01 -7.00 6.87
C THR A 244 11.52 -8.28 6.19
N GLN A 245 12.04 -8.61 5.00
CA GLN A 245 11.71 -9.85 4.30
C GLN A 245 12.21 -11.09 5.06
N ALA A 246 13.45 -11.10 5.52
CA ALA A 246 14.01 -12.21 6.27
C ALA A 246 13.30 -12.42 7.62
N ALA A 247 12.99 -11.34 8.34
CA ALA A 247 12.22 -11.40 9.58
C ALA A 247 10.79 -11.95 9.36
N SER A 248 10.12 -11.50 8.28
CA SER A 248 8.80 -11.99 7.89
C SER A 248 8.80 -13.49 7.60
N LEU A 249 9.83 -14.02 6.94
CA LEU A 249 9.95 -15.45 6.63
C LEU A 249 10.16 -16.34 7.85
N ARG A 250 10.73 -15.83 8.92
CA ARG A 250 10.87 -16.58 10.18
C ARG A 250 9.51 -16.81 10.85
N LEU A 251 8.57 -15.89 10.68
CA LEU A 251 7.18 -16.05 11.16
C LEU A 251 6.32 -16.85 10.20
N LEU A 252 6.48 -16.61 8.90
CA LEU A 252 5.66 -17.17 7.81
C LEU A 252 6.60 -17.80 6.77
N PRO A 253 7.07 -19.04 6.98
CA PRO A 253 7.88 -19.75 6.00
C PRO A 253 7.19 -19.87 4.64
N LEU A 254 7.96 -19.99 3.55
CA LEU A 254 7.44 -19.99 2.17
C LEU A 254 6.28 -20.97 1.96
N ALA A 255 6.37 -22.17 2.54
CA ALA A 255 5.29 -23.16 2.43
C ALA A 255 3.99 -22.72 3.10
N ALA A 256 4.06 -21.98 4.20
CA ALA A 256 2.90 -21.41 4.87
C ALA A 256 2.34 -20.20 4.12
N ARG A 257 3.19 -19.50 3.35
CA ARG A 257 2.83 -18.29 2.60
C ARG A 257 2.35 -18.59 1.18
N PHE A 258 2.99 -19.51 0.49
CA PHE A 258 2.75 -19.77 -0.93
C PHE A 258 2.24 -21.20 -1.23
N GLY A 259 2.06 -22.03 -0.21
CA GLY A 259 1.70 -23.43 -0.40
C GLY A 259 2.90 -24.36 -0.50
N ALA A 260 2.66 -25.65 -0.62
CA ALA A 260 3.66 -26.71 -0.47
C ALA A 260 4.80 -26.68 -1.52
N ASP A 261 4.54 -26.15 -2.71
CA ASP A 261 5.53 -25.98 -3.79
C ASP A 261 6.43 -24.75 -3.60
N GLY A 262 6.08 -23.87 -2.67
CA GLY A 262 6.85 -22.66 -2.36
C GLY A 262 6.84 -21.61 -3.47
N VAL A 263 6.03 -21.78 -4.54
CA VAL A 263 5.88 -20.84 -5.64
C VAL A 263 4.66 -19.96 -5.41
N GLY A 264 4.89 -18.65 -5.30
CA GLY A 264 3.82 -17.68 -5.07
C GLY A 264 3.03 -17.35 -6.32
N MET A 265 1.72 -17.16 -6.16
CA MET A 265 0.84 -16.52 -7.14
C MET A 265 0.17 -15.34 -6.45
N LEU A 266 0.39 -14.12 -6.94
CA LEU A 266 -0.15 -12.89 -6.37
C LEU A 266 -0.91 -12.11 -7.44
N VAL A 267 -2.02 -11.49 -7.04
CA VAL A 267 -2.69 -10.47 -7.87
C VAL A 267 -2.10 -9.11 -7.49
N SER A 268 -1.35 -8.50 -8.42
CA SER A 268 -0.71 -7.21 -8.22
C SER A 268 -1.68 -6.08 -8.54
N PHE A 269 -2.30 -5.50 -7.52
CA PHE A 269 -3.29 -4.42 -7.62
C PHE A 269 -3.01 -3.25 -6.67
N LEU A 270 -2.22 -3.47 -5.62
CA LEU A 270 -1.84 -2.41 -4.69
C LEU A 270 -0.90 -1.42 -5.40
N PRO A 271 -1.12 -0.09 -5.28
CA PRO A 271 -0.27 0.88 -5.95
C PRO A 271 1.21 0.72 -5.59
N MET A 272 2.08 0.75 -6.60
CA MET A 272 3.53 0.61 -6.42
C MET A 272 4.17 1.82 -5.70
N ALA A 273 3.48 2.96 -5.66
CA ALA A 273 3.87 4.10 -4.85
C ALA A 273 3.63 3.86 -3.35
N HIS A 274 2.87 2.81 -2.96
CA HIS A 274 2.65 2.41 -1.58
C HIS A 274 3.64 1.33 -1.16
N VAL A 275 4.21 1.45 0.05
CA VAL A 275 5.18 0.48 0.55
C VAL A 275 4.66 -0.96 0.55
N THR A 276 3.36 -1.17 0.84
CA THR A 276 2.76 -2.51 0.86
C THR A 276 2.79 -3.13 -0.53
N GLY A 277 2.38 -2.43 -1.60
CA GLY A 277 2.47 -2.93 -2.96
C GLY A 277 3.90 -3.29 -3.36
N ARG A 278 4.87 -2.43 -3.00
CA ARG A 278 6.30 -2.71 -3.23
C ARG A 278 6.79 -3.93 -2.47
N HIS A 279 6.46 -4.01 -1.16
CA HIS A 279 6.94 -5.07 -0.29
C HIS A 279 6.32 -6.43 -0.61
N THR A 280 5.00 -6.48 -0.81
CA THR A 280 4.28 -7.74 -1.01
C THR A 280 4.44 -8.31 -2.41
N ASP A 281 4.50 -7.45 -3.42
CA ASP A 281 4.55 -7.86 -4.81
C ASP A 281 6.01 -7.81 -5.32
N HIS A 282 6.54 -6.60 -5.55
CA HIS A 282 7.81 -6.42 -6.24
C HIS A 282 9.00 -7.01 -5.48
N TRP A 283 9.17 -6.62 -4.21
CA TRP A 283 10.34 -7.09 -3.47
C TRP A 283 10.22 -8.57 -3.10
N SER A 284 8.99 -9.08 -2.92
CA SER A 284 8.80 -10.52 -2.74
C SER A 284 9.23 -11.31 -3.97
N SER A 285 8.89 -10.84 -5.19
CA SER A 285 9.26 -11.54 -6.43
C SER A 285 10.75 -11.41 -6.77
N LEU A 286 11.49 -10.44 -6.21
CA LEU A 286 12.95 -10.41 -6.29
C LEU A 286 13.62 -11.50 -5.47
N ILE A 287 12.99 -11.90 -4.36
CA ILE A 287 13.61 -12.75 -3.33
C ILE A 287 13.14 -14.20 -3.43
N HIS A 288 11.93 -14.42 -3.95
CA HIS A 288 11.25 -15.72 -4.02
C HIS A 288 10.61 -15.92 -5.38
N PRO A 289 10.41 -17.19 -5.81
CA PRO A 289 9.70 -17.48 -7.05
C PRO A 289 8.20 -17.15 -6.91
N VAL A 290 7.84 -15.93 -7.32
CA VAL A 290 6.47 -15.40 -7.27
C VAL A 290 6.03 -14.98 -8.66
N THR A 291 4.87 -15.45 -9.09
CA THR A 291 4.19 -14.96 -10.29
C THR A 291 3.32 -13.75 -9.91
N LEU A 292 3.56 -12.61 -10.54
CA LEU A 292 2.73 -11.41 -10.43
C LEU A 292 1.69 -11.40 -11.55
N ALA A 293 0.42 -11.59 -11.21
CA ALA A 293 -0.71 -11.39 -12.11
C ALA A 293 -1.17 -9.93 -12.01
N TYR A 294 -0.88 -9.13 -13.03
CA TYR A 294 -1.18 -7.69 -12.98
C TYR A 294 -2.66 -7.40 -13.12
N CYS A 295 -3.16 -6.55 -12.21
CA CYS A 295 -4.53 -6.05 -12.17
C CYS A 295 -4.48 -4.51 -12.11
N PRO A 296 -4.41 -3.82 -13.26
CA PRO A 296 -4.29 -2.36 -13.31
C PRO A 296 -5.56 -1.65 -12.82
N ASP A 297 -6.73 -2.27 -12.95
CA ASP A 297 -8.00 -1.78 -12.43
C ASP A 297 -8.42 -2.59 -11.20
N SER A 298 -8.37 -1.96 -10.02
CA SER A 298 -8.74 -2.60 -8.76
C SER A 298 -10.19 -3.12 -8.71
N LYS A 299 -11.08 -2.67 -9.60
CA LYS A 299 -12.43 -3.20 -9.74
C LYS A 299 -12.46 -4.62 -10.30
N GLN A 300 -11.38 -5.04 -10.97
CA GLN A 300 -11.25 -6.36 -11.59
C GLN A 300 -10.53 -7.39 -10.70
N ILE A 301 -10.16 -7.04 -9.47
CA ILE A 301 -9.39 -7.91 -8.56
C ILE A 301 -10.02 -9.31 -8.48
N PHE A 302 -11.32 -9.41 -8.26
CA PHE A 302 -12.01 -10.70 -8.08
C PHE A 302 -12.11 -11.48 -9.39
N THR A 303 -12.30 -10.78 -10.52
CA THR A 303 -12.29 -11.40 -11.85
C THR A 303 -10.93 -12.00 -12.19
N ILE A 304 -9.85 -11.29 -11.84
CA ILE A 304 -8.48 -11.79 -12.03
C ILE A 304 -8.18 -12.91 -11.03
N ALA A 305 -8.50 -12.72 -9.75
CA ALA A 305 -8.27 -13.73 -8.72
C ALA A 305 -8.97 -15.06 -9.03
N ALA A 306 -10.22 -15.03 -9.51
CA ALA A 306 -10.97 -16.21 -9.93
C ALA A 306 -10.35 -16.95 -11.13
N GLN A 307 -9.46 -16.32 -11.89
CA GLN A 307 -8.75 -16.96 -13.01
C GLN A 307 -7.37 -17.48 -12.62
N VAL A 308 -6.67 -16.82 -11.69
CA VAL A 308 -5.28 -17.16 -11.36
C VAL A 308 -5.14 -17.93 -10.05
N HIS A 309 -6.17 -17.95 -9.22
CA HIS A 309 -6.20 -18.61 -7.91
C HIS A 309 -4.97 -18.27 -7.05
N PRO A 310 -4.86 -17.02 -6.54
CA PRO A 310 -3.68 -16.58 -5.80
C PRO A 310 -3.41 -17.41 -4.56
N THR A 311 -2.14 -17.67 -4.28
CA THR A 311 -1.70 -18.38 -3.07
C THR A 311 -1.61 -17.45 -1.86
N THR A 312 -1.51 -16.14 -2.11
CA THR A 312 -1.47 -15.10 -1.08
C THR A 312 -2.33 -13.92 -1.52
N LEU A 313 -3.13 -13.38 -0.59
CA LEU A 313 -3.86 -12.13 -0.81
C LEU A 313 -3.69 -11.20 0.39
N ILE A 314 -3.04 -10.05 0.17
CA ILE A 314 -2.93 -8.98 1.16
C ILE A 314 -3.73 -7.79 0.65
N ALA A 315 -4.70 -7.35 1.42
CA ALA A 315 -5.62 -6.31 0.99
C ALA A 315 -6.04 -5.39 2.14
N VAL A 316 -6.55 -4.23 1.79
CA VAL A 316 -7.17 -3.30 2.76
C VAL A 316 -8.57 -3.81 3.15
N PRO A 317 -9.11 -3.41 4.33
CA PRO A 317 -10.41 -3.88 4.83
C PRO A 317 -11.54 -3.81 3.81
N ARG A 318 -11.62 -2.73 3.04
CA ARG A 318 -12.67 -2.53 2.03
C ARG A 318 -12.76 -3.65 0.98
N ILE A 319 -11.63 -4.25 0.63
CA ILE A 319 -11.61 -5.41 -0.28
C ILE A 319 -12.23 -6.64 0.39
N TRP A 320 -11.90 -6.87 1.65
CA TRP A 320 -12.45 -7.96 2.46
C TRP A 320 -13.94 -7.82 2.70
N GLU A 321 -14.41 -6.59 2.98
CA GLU A 321 -15.83 -6.26 3.12
C GLU A 321 -16.62 -6.57 1.84
N LYS A 322 -16.11 -6.18 0.67
CA LYS A 322 -16.73 -6.50 -0.63
C LYS A 322 -16.77 -8.01 -0.90
N LEU A 323 -15.68 -8.73 -0.59
CA LEU A 323 -15.63 -10.19 -0.67
C LEU A 323 -16.67 -10.84 0.25
N TYR A 324 -16.72 -10.40 1.51
CA TYR A 324 -17.68 -10.88 2.49
C TYR A 324 -19.12 -10.67 2.00
N ALA A 325 -19.47 -9.47 1.56
CA ALA A 325 -20.80 -9.16 1.05
C ALA A 325 -21.19 -10.05 -0.14
N GLY A 326 -20.25 -10.30 -1.07
CA GLY A 326 -20.49 -11.20 -2.22
C GLY A 326 -20.64 -12.67 -1.82
N LEU A 327 -19.77 -13.17 -0.94
CA LEU A 327 -19.80 -14.58 -0.53
C LEU A 327 -20.91 -14.90 0.46
N ARG A 328 -21.30 -13.94 1.31
CA ARG A 328 -22.41 -14.10 2.25
C ARG A 328 -23.71 -14.52 1.56
N ALA A 329 -23.96 -14.03 0.35
CA ALA A 329 -25.15 -14.41 -0.43
C ALA A 329 -25.12 -15.88 -0.89
N ALA A 330 -23.95 -16.52 -0.92
CA ALA A 330 -23.80 -17.92 -1.30
C ALA A 330 -23.99 -18.91 -0.14
N VAL A 331 -24.16 -18.42 1.10
CA VAL A 331 -24.38 -19.25 2.31
C VAL A 331 -25.71 -18.93 2.94
N PRO A 332 -26.54 -19.96 3.31
CA PRO A 332 -27.84 -19.73 3.93
C PRO A 332 -27.75 -19.05 5.32
N ASP A 333 -26.71 -19.38 6.09
CA ASP A 333 -26.37 -18.80 7.38
C ASP A 333 -24.88 -18.47 7.39
N ALA A 334 -24.56 -17.19 7.45
CA ALA A 334 -23.19 -16.68 7.44
C ALA A 334 -22.55 -16.60 8.84
N SER A 335 -23.21 -17.16 9.88
CA SER A 335 -22.56 -17.26 11.19
C SER A 335 -21.32 -18.15 11.11
N PRO A 336 -20.22 -17.79 11.79
CA PRO A 336 -18.99 -18.58 11.75
C PRO A 336 -19.19 -20.05 12.15
N GLU A 337 -20.12 -20.34 13.05
CA GLU A 337 -20.48 -21.68 13.49
C GLU A 337 -21.13 -22.49 12.36
N ALA A 338 -22.12 -21.91 11.68
CA ALA A 338 -22.80 -22.55 10.57
C ALA A 338 -21.84 -22.80 9.38
N VAL A 339 -20.99 -21.82 9.08
CA VAL A 339 -19.97 -21.93 8.02
C VAL A 339 -18.95 -23.04 8.33
N ARG A 340 -18.46 -23.14 9.58
CA ARG A 340 -17.54 -24.23 10.00
C ARG A 340 -18.19 -25.61 9.90
N ALA A 341 -19.51 -25.70 10.08
CA ALA A 341 -20.25 -26.95 9.99
C ALA A 341 -20.44 -27.45 8.54
N LEU A 342 -20.21 -26.60 7.52
CA LEU A 342 -20.25 -27.02 6.12
C LEU A 342 -19.13 -28.02 5.81
N PRO A 343 -19.38 -29.00 4.91
CA PRO A 343 -18.31 -29.86 4.39
C PRO A 343 -17.14 -29.05 3.84
N GLU A 344 -15.92 -29.53 4.02
CA GLU A 344 -14.70 -28.86 3.55
C GLU A 344 -14.78 -28.56 2.04
N GLN A 345 -15.22 -29.51 1.23
CA GLN A 345 -15.39 -29.32 -0.20
C GLN A 345 -16.35 -28.16 -0.53
N THR A 346 -17.43 -27.99 0.24
CA THR A 346 -18.37 -26.87 0.07
C THR A 346 -17.69 -25.54 0.40
N ARG A 347 -16.96 -25.48 1.50
CA ARG A 347 -16.22 -24.28 1.91
C ARG A 347 -15.18 -23.88 0.85
N THR A 348 -14.41 -24.84 0.35
CA THR A 348 -13.44 -24.64 -0.75
C THR A 348 -14.14 -24.15 -2.02
N SER A 349 -15.31 -24.73 -2.38
CA SER A 349 -16.08 -24.29 -3.56
C SER A 349 -16.58 -22.84 -3.41
N ILE A 350 -16.95 -22.41 -2.19
CA ILE A 350 -17.33 -21.01 -1.93
C ILE A 350 -16.13 -20.08 -2.14
N LEU A 351 -14.96 -20.42 -1.61
CA LEU A 351 -13.74 -19.65 -1.83
C LEU A 351 -13.33 -19.62 -3.31
N ALA A 352 -13.58 -20.69 -4.07
CA ALA A 352 -13.29 -20.75 -5.50
C ALA A 352 -14.11 -19.76 -6.33
N LEU A 353 -15.29 -19.33 -5.87
CA LEU A 353 -16.09 -18.30 -6.55
C LEU A 353 -15.33 -16.98 -6.74
N VAL A 354 -14.39 -16.71 -5.84
CA VAL A 354 -13.55 -15.51 -5.84
C VAL A 354 -12.05 -15.84 -6.00
N GLY A 355 -11.73 -17.11 -6.36
CA GLY A 355 -10.37 -17.58 -6.61
C GLY A 355 -9.49 -17.80 -5.37
N LEU A 356 -10.05 -17.83 -4.16
CA LEU A 356 -9.29 -17.96 -2.91
C LEU A 356 -9.18 -19.40 -2.38
N ASP A 357 -9.57 -20.39 -3.16
CA ASP A 357 -9.52 -21.82 -2.82
C ASP A 357 -8.10 -22.39 -2.69
N ARG A 358 -7.09 -21.70 -3.26
CA ARG A 358 -5.67 -22.05 -3.15
C ARG A 358 -4.89 -21.09 -2.24
N CYS A 359 -5.58 -20.12 -1.64
CA CYS A 359 -4.93 -19.09 -0.84
C CYS A 359 -4.42 -19.69 0.48
N ALA A 360 -3.10 -19.82 0.60
CA ALA A 360 -2.42 -20.35 1.78
C ALA A 360 -2.23 -19.30 2.87
N PHE A 361 -2.21 -18.01 2.50
CA PHE A 361 -2.05 -16.89 3.42
C PHE A 361 -2.85 -15.68 2.96
N ALA A 362 -3.59 -15.08 3.89
CA ALA A 362 -4.31 -13.84 3.65
C ALA A 362 -4.07 -12.85 4.80
N ALA A 363 -4.00 -11.55 4.47
CA ALA A 363 -3.86 -10.53 5.50
C ALA A 363 -4.68 -9.28 5.19
N SER A 364 -5.15 -8.64 6.26
CA SER A 364 -5.73 -7.30 6.25
C SER A 364 -4.81 -6.33 6.98
N GLY A 365 -4.70 -5.09 6.48
CA GLY A 365 -3.87 -4.07 7.10
C GLY A 365 -4.23 -2.65 6.65
N ALA A 366 -3.47 -1.67 7.13
CA ALA A 366 -3.60 -0.24 6.87
C ALA A 366 -4.82 0.46 7.51
N ALA A 367 -5.85 -0.29 7.96
CA ALA A 367 -7.00 0.21 8.72
C ALA A 367 -7.62 -0.95 9.52
N PRO A 368 -8.44 -0.68 10.56
CA PRO A 368 -9.17 -1.70 11.28
C PRO A 368 -10.15 -2.46 10.36
N ILE A 369 -10.34 -3.76 10.63
CA ILE A 369 -11.32 -4.62 9.94
C ILE A 369 -12.29 -5.21 10.96
N ASP A 370 -13.53 -5.49 10.54
CA ASP A 370 -14.51 -6.17 11.39
C ASP A 370 -14.03 -7.58 11.77
N PRO A 371 -13.87 -7.88 13.06
CA PRO A 371 -13.51 -9.22 13.51
C PRO A 371 -14.45 -10.31 12.98
N GLY A 372 -15.73 -10.02 12.80
CA GLY A 372 -16.71 -10.94 12.23
C GLY A 372 -16.41 -11.32 10.78
N ILE A 373 -15.83 -10.40 9.99
CA ILE A 373 -15.36 -10.68 8.63
C ILE A 373 -14.17 -11.65 8.68
N ILE A 374 -13.21 -11.39 9.58
CA ILE A 374 -12.07 -12.31 9.78
C ILE A 374 -12.57 -13.70 10.18
N GLU A 375 -13.47 -13.78 11.16
CA GLU A 375 -14.04 -15.04 11.64
C GLU A 375 -14.79 -15.81 10.56
N PHE A 376 -15.53 -15.12 9.70
CA PHE A 376 -16.21 -15.72 8.56
C PHE A 376 -15.23 -16.36 7.57
N PHE A 377 -14.19 -15.63 7.17
CA PHE A 377 -13.18 -16.17 6.25
C PHE A 377 -12.39 -17.32 6.88
N GLN A 378 -12.02 -17.20 8.15
CA GLN A 378 -11.37 -18.30 8.89
C GLN A 378 -12.30 -19.51 9.02
N ALA A 379 -13.61 -19.32 9.19
CA ALA A 379 -14.60 -20.39 9.19
C ALA A 379 -14.70 -21.09 7.82
N LEU A 380 -14.53 -20.35 6.72
CA LEU A 380 -14.41 -20.93 5.37
C LEU A 380 -13.11 -21.71 5.17
N GLY A 381 -12.11 -21.54 6.03
CA GLY A 381 -10.79 -22.16 5.94
C GLY A 381 -9.71 -21.26 5.32
N LEU A 382 -10.00 -20.00 5.06
CA LEU A 382 -9.00 -19.02 4.62
C LEU A 382 -8.23 -18.47 5.84
N PRO A 383 -6.89 -18.64 5.91
CA PRO A 383 -6.09 -18.20 7.07
C PRO A 383 -5.81 -16.69 7.02
N ILE A 384 -6.87 -15.88 7.14
CA ILE A 384 -6.75 -14.43 7.17
C ILE A 384 -6.33 -13.93 8.56
N VAL A 385 -5.39 -12.99 8.59
CA VAL A 385 -4.85 -12.37 9.79
C VAL A 385 -4.73 -10.86 9.62
N GLU A 386 -4.42 -10.16 10.72
CA GLU A 386 -4.13 -8.72 10.70
C GLU A 386 -2.62 -8.47 10.84
N GLY A 387 -2.16 -7.37 10.22
CA GLY A 387 -0.81 -6.84 10.37
C GLY A 387 -0.82 -5.33 10.49
N TRP A 388 0.19 -4.78 11.18
CA TRP A 388 0.33 -3.36 11.36
C TRP A 388 1.75 -2.89 11.02
N GLY A 389 1.81 -1.70 10.44
CA GLY A 389 3.04 -1.01 10.12
C GLY A 389 2.81 0.26 9.32
N MET A 390 3.88 0.83 8.80
CA MET A 390 3.88 2.08 8.05
C MET A 390 5.07 2.15 7.10
N SER A 391 5.10 3.14 6.22
CA SER A 391 6.20 3.30 5.25
C SER A 391 7.55 3.46 5.94
N GLU A 392 7.57 4.16 7.06
CA GLU A 392 8.74 4.42 7.88
C GLU A 392 9.28 3.15 8.59
N LEU A 393 8.49 2.08 8.61
CA LEU A 393 8.84 0.76 9.13
C LEU A 393 9.00 -0.30 8.01
N CYS A 394 9.25 0.14 6.79
CA CYS A 394 9.45 -0.74 5.63
C CYS A 394 8.28 -1.73 5.41
N ASN A 395 7.06 -1.35 5.69
CA ASN A 395 5.77 -2.03 5.57
C ASN A 395 5.18 -2.47 6.91
N ALA A 396 5.50 -3.65 7.42
CA ALA A 396 4.93 -4.18 8.66
C ALA A 396 6.00 -4.35 9.76
N ALA A 397 5.65 -3.97 10.99
CA ALA A 397 6.45 -4.26 12.18
C ALA A 397 5.84 -5.40 13.01
N THR A 398 4.54 -5.64 12.84
CA THR A 398 3.83 -6.77 13.48
C THR A 398 2.95 -7.49 12.47
N ILE A 399 2.74 -8.77 12.68
CA ILE A 399 1.76 -9.59 11.96
C ILE A 399 1.27 -10.70 12.88
N ALA A 400 -0.02 -11.02 12.78
CA ALA A 400 -0.53 -12.25 13.36
C ALA A 400 -0.16 -13.45 12.49
N VAL A 401 -0.02 -14.61 13.12
CA VAL A 401 0.28 -15.86 12.43
C VAL A 401 -0.98 -16.73 12.43
N PRO A 402 -1.32 -17.40 11.31
CA PRO A 402 -2.44 -18.33 11.29
C PRO A 402 -2.36 -19.36 12.41
N GLY A 403 -3.44 -19.50 13.18
CA GLY A 403 -3.48 -20.37 14.37
C GLY A 403 -2.93 -19.76 15.67
N ASP A 404 -2.28 -18.60 15.60
CA ASP A 404 -1.81 -17.82 16.75
C ASP A 404 -2.17 -16.33 16.52
N SER A 405 -3.46 -16.06 16.44
CA SER A 405 -4.04 -14.73 16.26
C SER A 405 -5.05 -14.43 17.36
N ARG A 406 -5.24 -13.15 17.68
CA ARG A 406 -6.25 -12.65 18.61
C ARG A 406 -7.09 -11.60 17.92
N ASN A 407 -8.40 -11.70 18.05
CA ASN A 407 -9.32 -10.75 17.43
C ASN A 407 -9.05 -9.32 17.93
N GLY A 408 -8.90 -8.40 16.99
CA GLY A 408 -8.61 -6.99 17.27
C GLY A 408 -7.15 -6.71 17.64
N ALA A 409 -6.26 -7.71 17.59
CA ALA A 409 -4.82 -7.51 17.72
C ALA A 409 -4.14 -7.69 16.35
N VAL A 410 -3.15 -6.85 16.09
CA VAL A 410 -2.37 -6.84 14.85
C VAL A 410 -1.13 -7.74 14.90
N GLY A 411 -1.14 -8.72 15.78
CA GLY A 411 -0.06 -9.71 15.95
C GLY A 411 1.04 -9.27 16.89
N ARG A 412 2.18 -9.96 16.78
CA ARG A 412 3.40 -9.68 17.56
C ARG A 412 4.48 -9.09 16.67
N ALA A 413 5.49 -8.49 17.33
CA ALA A 413 6.64 -7.93 16.64
C ALA A 413 7.31 -8.95 15.72
N TYR A 414 7.85 -8.49 14.62
CA TYR A 414 8.77 -9.29 13.81
C TYR A 414 10.00 -9.71 14.62
N PRO A 415 10.59 -10.90 14.36
CA PRO A 415 11.83 -11.35 15.00
C PRO A 415 12.91 -10.27 14.92
N GLY A 416 13.55 -10.02 16.07
CA GLY A 416 14.59 -9.01 16.19
C GLY A 416 14.10 -7.55 16.22
N VAL A 417 12.79 -7.31 16.28
CA VAL A 417 12.15 -5.98 16.38
C VAL A 417 11.61 -5.79 17.79
N GLU A 418 11.84 -4.60 18.34
CA GLU A 418 11.34 -4.21 19.66
C GLU A 418 10.10 -3.32 19.54
N LEU A 419 9.13 -3.58 20.41
CA LEU A 419 7.95 -2.74 20.62
C LEU A 419 7.94 -2.23 22.07
N ARG A 420 7.51 -0.99 22.25
CA ARG A 420 7.28 -0.39 23.56
C ARG A 420 6.06 0.53 23.49
N ILE A 421 5.30 0.58 24.56
CA ILE A 421 4.25 1.59 24.74
C ILE A 421 4.83 2.71 25.61
N ALA A 422 4.80 3.95 25.10
CA ALA A 422 5.22 5.13 25.84
C ALA A 422 4.17 5.52 26.91
N ASP A 423 4.54 6.43 27.84
CA ASP A 423 3.66 6.85 28.94
C ASP A 423 2.32 7.47 28.45
N ASP A 424 2.32 8.04 27.26
CA ASP A 424 1.12 8.61 26.61
C ASP A 424 0.36 7.63 25.73
N GLY A 425 0.74 6.35 25.75
CA GLY A 425 0.12 5.26 25.01
C GLY A 425 0.64 5.12 23.57
N GLU A 426 1.61 5.92 23.12
CA GLU A 426 2.19 5.80 21.78
C GLU A 426 2.98 4.51 21.61
N VAL A 427 2.75 3.82 20.49
CA VAL A 427 3.54 2.66 20.08
C VAL A 427 4.89 3.10 19.54
N LEU A 428 5.96 2.64 20.15
CA LEU A 428 7.33 2.88 19.70
C LEU A 428 7.92 1.60 19.12
N VAL A 429 8.69 1.73 18.04
CA VAL A 429 9.33 0.60 17.34
C VAL A 429 10.82 0.86 17.20
N ARG A 430 11.65 -0.17 17.48
CA ARG A 430 13.10 -0.12 17.25
C ARG A 430 13.59 -1.39 16.55
N GLY A 431 14.34 -1.21 15.46
CA GLY A 431 14.93 -2.34 14.72
C GLY A 431 15.45 -1.94 13.35
N PRO A 432 16.14 -2.83 12.65
CA PRO A 432 16.73 -2.55 11.33
C PRO A 432 15.72 -2.28 10.22
N LEU A 433 14.43 -2.51 10.45
CA LEU A 433 13.34 -2.17 9.53
C LEU A 433 12.98 -0.67 9.55
N VAL A 434 13.42 0.08 10.58
CA VAL A 434 13.18 1.53 10.67
C VAL A 434 13.92 2.25 9.55
N MET A 435 13.23 3.16 8.87
CA MET A 435 13.79 3.98 7.78
C MET A 435 15.06 4.72 8.18
N SER A 436 15.87 5.09 7.19
CA SER A 436 17.08 5.93 7.41
C SER A 436 16.75 7.41 7.70
N GLY A 437 15.48 7.78 7.65
CA GLY A 437 14.97 9.15 7.89
C GLY A 437 14.12 9.65 6.72
N TYR A 438 13.72 10.93 6.80
CA TYR A 438 13.04 11.61 5.71
C TYR A 438 14.04 12.34 4.81
N TYR A 439 13.92 12.17 3.51
CA TYR A 439 14.79 12.80 2.53
C TYR A 439 14.67 14.32 2.59
N HIS A 440 15.80 15.00 2.67
CA HIS A 440 15.93 16.46 2.85
C HIS A 440 15.21 17.07 4.07
N ASP A 441 14.84 16.25 5.07
CA ASP A 441 14.08 16.72 6.24
C ASP A 441 14.66 16.14 7.55
N LYS A 442 15.76 16.72 7.99
CA LYS A 442 16.45 16.30 9.23
C LYS A 442 15.64 16.60 10.50
N GLU A 443 14.87 17.66 10.48
CA GLU A 443 14.06 18.10 11.63
C GLU A 443 12.95 17.07 11.89
N ARG A 444 12.14 16.75 10.85
CA ARG A 444 11.10 15.73 10.97
C ARG A 444 11.69 14.33 11.17
N THR A 445 12.91 14.07 10.71
CA THR A 445 13.60 12.82 11.01
C THR A 445 13.87 12.68 12.50
N ALA A 446 14.41 13.74 13.13
CA ALA A 446 14.70 13.75 14.56
C ALA A 446 13.44 13.75 15.44
N GLU A 447 12.31 14.27 14.93
CA GLU A 447 11.00 14.14 15.57
C GLU A 447 10.44 12.71 15.49
N ALA A 448 10.72 12.00 14.38
CA ALA A 448 10.19 10.66 14.13
C ALA A 448 11.04 9.55 14.75
N VAL A 449 12.36 9.70 14.76
CA VAL A 449 13.29 8.71 15.32
C VAL A 449 14.17 9.40 16.34
N ASP A 450 14.07 8.98 17.60
CA ASP A 450 14.84 9.56 18.70
C ASP A 450 16.33 9.12 18.69
N ALA A 451 17.11 9.66 19.60
CA ALA A 451 18.56 9.39 19.70
C ALA A 451 18.88 7.92 20.06
N ASP A 452 17.95 7.21 20.67
CA ASP A 452 18.07 5.79 21.04
C ASP A 452 17.56 4.85 19.91
N GLY A 453 17.14 5.41 18.78
CA GLY A 453 16.68 4.70 17.59
C GLY A 453 15.22 4.23 17.67
N TRP A 454 14.43 4.74 18.60
CA TRP A 454 13.00 4.47 18.65
C TRP A 454 12.25 5.34 17.64
N MET A 455 11.49 4.66 16.79
CA MET A 455 10.53 5.31 15.89
C MET A 455 9.24 5.62 16.64
N HIS A 456 8.88 6.92 16.68
CA HIS A 456 7.60 7.42 17.17
C HIS A 456 6.55 7.28 16.08
N THR A 457 5.66 6.29 16.21
CA THR A 457 4.76 5.90 15.12
C THR A 457 3.57 6.83 14.97
N GLY A 458 3.23 7.56 16.02
CA GLY A 458 2.01 8.35 16.11
C GLY A 458 0.74 7.51 16.25
N ASP A 459 0.85 6.19 16.39
CA ASP A 459 -0.26 5.28 16.65
C ASP A 459 -0.31 4.97 18.15
N ILE A 460 -1.51 4.95 18.73
CA ILE A 460 -1.77 4.60 20.13
C ILE A 460 -2.15 3.14 20.18
N GLY A 461 -1.63 2.42 21.19
CA GLY A 461 -1.90 1.00 21.30
C GLY A 461 -1.61 0.43 22.68
N GLU A 462 -1.88 -0.86 22.80
CA GLU A 462 -1.70 -1.66 23.99
C GLU A 462 -0.94 -2.95 23.65
N LEU A 463 -0.01 -3.35 24.50
CA LEU A 463 0.66 -4.65 24.45
C LEU A 463 0.14 -5.52 25.58
N ASP A 464 -0.31 -6.73 25.28
CA ASP A 464 -0.63 -7.71 26.31
C ASP A 464 0.62 -8.48 26.81
N ASP A 465 0.44 -9.25 27.89
CA ASP A 465 1.51 -10.03 28.53
C ASP A 465 2.14 -11.09 27.58
N ALA A 466 1.46 -11.45 26.48
CA ALA A 466 1.96 -12.38 25.47
C ALA A 466 2.59 -11.65 24.26
N GLY A 467 2.69 -10.32 24.31
CA GLY A 467 3.31 -9.48 23.28
C GLY A 467 2.43 -9.21 22.07
N PHE A 468 1.11 -9.44 22.14
CA PHE A 468 0.19 -9.04 21.08
C PHE A 468 -0.10 -7.55 21.15
N LEU A 469 0.09 -6.86 20.02
CA LEU A 469 -0.19 -5.45 19.87
C LEU A 469 -1.65 -5.25 19.43
N LYS A 470 -2.34 -4.35 20.10
CA LYS A 470 -3.65 -3.82 19.70
C LYS A 470 -3.50 -2.34 19.41
N ILE A 471 -3.82 -1.91 18.19
CA ILE A 471 -3.88 -0.48 17.84
C ILE A 471 -5.27 0.03 18.18
N THR A 472 -5.31 1.12 18.94
CA THR A 472 -6.58 1.72 19.40
C THR A 472 -6.90 3.00 18.64
N ASP A 473 -5.90 3.81 18.24
CA ASP A 473 -6.12 5.04 17.48
C ASP A 473 -4.81 5.63 16.90
N ARG A 474 -4.96 6.83 16.31
CA ARG A 474 -3.85 7.72 15.96
C ARG A 474 -3.77 8.92 16.88
N LYS A 475 -2.61 9.18 17.45
CA LYS A 475 -2.35 10.26 18.41
C LYS A 475 -2.82 11.64 17.90
N LYS A 476 -2.63 11.94 16.61
CA LYS A 476 -3.02 13.20 15.96
C LYS A 476 -4.49 13.27 15.57
N ASP A 477 -5.17 12.15 15.53
CA ASP A 477 -6.57 12.06 15.08
C ASP A 477 -7.56 11.99 16.26
N LEU A 478 -7.07 11.76 17.49
CA LEU A 478 -7.90 11.75 18.70
C LEU A 478 -8.71 13.05 18.82
N LEU A 479 -10.02 12.90 19.01
CA LEU A 479 -10.93 14.01 19.27
C LEU A 479 -10.94 14.29 20.78
N ILE A 480 -10.54 15.48 21.17
CA ILE A 480 -10.62 15.91 22.59
C ILE A 480 -11.88 16.76 22.74
N THR A 481 -12.91 16.18 23.32
CA THR A 481 -14.16 16.93 23.56
C THR A 481 -13.95 18.11 24.51
N SER A 482 -14.88 19.07 24.52
CA SER A 482 -14.84 20.21 25.46
C SER A 482 -14.89 19.76 26.94
N GLY A 483 -15.31 18.54 27.22
CA GLY A 483 -15.27 17.91 28.54
C GLY A 483 -13.95 17.19 28.86
N GLY A 484 -12.91 17.29 27.98
CA GLY A 484 -11.60 16.68 28.19
C GLY A 484 -11.58 15.16 27.98
N LYS A 485 -12.57 14.57 27.29
CA LYS A 485 -12.58 13.15 26.94
C LYS A 485 -11.87 12.93 25.61
N ASN A 486 -10.93 11.99 25.58
CA ASN A 486 -10.33 11.48 24.37
C ASN A 486 -11.30 10.49 23.72
N ILE A 487 -11.64 10.73 22.47
CA ILE A 487 -12.53 9.90 21.66
C ILE A 487 -11.74 9.41 20.45
N SER A 488 -11.81 8.11 20.19
CA SER A 488 -11.29 7.51 18.96
C SER A 488 -12.22 7.78 17.79
N PRO A 489 -11.88 8.65 16.84
CA PRO A 489 -12.72 8.83 15.67
C PRO A 489 -12.74 7.57 14.79
N ALA A 490 -11.65 6.81 14.77
CA ALA A 490 -11.56 5.58 13.99
C ALA A 490 -12.60 4.55 14.47
N LEU A 491 -12.76 4.38 15.78
CA LEU A 491 -13.78 3.49 16.37
C LEU A 491 -15.20 3.94 16.01
N VAL A 492 -15.49 5.23 16.18
CA VAL A 492 -16.82 5.80 15.88
C VAL A 492 -17.16 5.60 14.41
N GLU A 493 -16.23 5.94 13.52
CA GLU A 493 -16.40 5.82 12.06
C GLU A 493 -16.53 4.37 11.62
N TYR A 494 -15.79 3.49 12.24
CA TYR A 494 -15.87 2.06 12.02
C TYR A 494 -17.27 1.54 12.35
N GLU A 495 -17.79 1.84 13.54
CA GLU A 495 -19.13 1.39 13.95
C GLU A 495 -20.24 1.94 13.03
N LEU A 496 -20.11 3.20 12.56
CA LEU A 496 -21.04 3.78 11.61
C LEU A 496 -21.01 3.07 10.25
N GLN A 497 -19.81 2.73 9.76
CA GLN A 497 -19.61 2.09 8.45
C GLN A 497 -19.99 0.59 8.42
N ARG A 498 -20.34 -0.01 9.55
CA ARG A 498 -20.94 -1.36 9.60
C ARG A 498 -22.31 -1.40 8.92
N HIS A 499 -23.00 -0.27 8.84
CA HIS A 499 -24.27 -0.19 8.11
C HIS A 499 -24.03 -0.12 6.60
N PRO A 500 -24.62 -1.03 5.77
CA PRO A 500 -24.29 -1.18 4.36
C PRO A 500 -24.48 0.09 3.51
N LEU A 501 -25.42 0.96 3.88
CA LEU A 501 -25.66 2.20 3.13
C LEU A 501 -24.64 3.31 3.45
N ILE A 502 -23.79 3.16 4.48
CA ILE A 502 -22.79 4.16 4.87
C ILE A 502 -21.45 3.75 4.27
N GLY A 503 -21.08 4.34 3.14
CA GLY A 503 -19.82 4.08 2.46
C GLY A 503 -18.63 4.76 3.14
N GLN A 504 -18.82 6.00 3.64
CA GLN A 504 -17.77 6.76 4.32
C GLN A 504 -18.35 7.54 5.49
N ALA A 505 -17.56 7.71 6.54
CA ALA A 505 -17.94 8.47 7.73
C ALA A 505 -16.77 9.33 8.21
N CYS A 506 -17.06 10.50 8.77
CA CYS A 506 -16.09 11.36 9.46
C CYS A 506 -16.68 11.83 10.78
N ALA A 507 -16.12 11.36 11.89
CA ALA A 507 -16.49 11.78 13.23
C ALA A 507 -15.96 13.20 13.50
N ILE A 508 -16.82 14.06 14.03
CA ILE A 508 -16.56 15.45 14.42
C ILE A 508 -16.80 15.58 15.91
N GLY A 509 -15.83 16.08 16.66
CA GLY A 509 -15.97 16.18 18.13
C GLY A 509 -14.88 16.97 18.83
N ASP A 510 -13.80 17.33 18.11
CA ASP A 510 -12.69 18.09 18.71
C ASP A 510 -13.19 19.45 19.23
N ARG A 511 -12.93 19.71 20.54
CA ARG A 511 -13.40 20.89 21.26
C ARG A 511 -14.92 21.11 21.25
N ARG A 512 -15.70 20.08 20.92
CA ARG A 512 -17.17 20.14 20.87
C ARG A 512 -17.79 19.47 22.11
N LYS A 513 -19.09 19.77 22.37
CA LYS A 513 -19.82 19.24 23.53
C LYS A 513 -20.11 17.74 23.42
N TYR A 514 -20.20 17.22 22.19
CA TYR A 514 -20.53 15.83 21.87
C TYR A 514 -19.98 15.45 20.49
N VAL A 515 -19.96 14.16 20.19
CA VAL A 515 -19.58 13.64 18.87
C VAL A 515 -20.76 13.76 17.90
N SER A 516 -20.46 14.24 16.69
CA SER A 516 -21.34 14.26 15.52
C SER A 516 -20.64 13.57 14.36
N ALA A 517 -21.35 13.33 13.25
CA ALA A 517 -20.75 12.69 12.08
C ALA A 517 -21.23 13.31 10.76
N LEU A 518 -20.32 13.32 9.78
CA LEU A 518 -20.66 13.42 8.38
C LEU A 518 -20.67 12.00 7.81
N LEU A 519 -21.74 11.62 7.13
CA LEU A 519 -21.95 10.28 6.57
C LEU A 519 -22.13 10.41 5.06
N VAL A 520 -21.43 9.59 4.28
CA VAL A 520 -21.54 9.54 2.82
C VAL A 520 -22.17 8.20 2.45
N LEU A 521 -23.17 8.24 1.58
CA LEU A 521 -23.81 7.03 1.07
C LEU A 521 -22.82 6.18 0.27
N ASP A 522 -22.94 4.85 0.39
CA ASP A 522 -22.20 3.94 -0.48
C ASP A 522 -22.69 4.07 -1.92
N PRO A 523 -21.81 4.37 -2.89
CA PRO A 523 -22.22 4.68 -4.26
C PRO A 523 -22.77 3.47 -5.03
N ASP A 524 -22.49 2.26 -4.57
CA ASP A 524 -22.94 1.03 -5.21
C ASP A 524 -24.20 0.47 -4.50
N VAL A 525 -24.16 0.43 -3.15
CA VAL A 525 -25.19 -0.22 -2.33
C VAL A 525 -26.43 0.65 -2.15
N ALA A 526 -26.26 1.94 -1.86
CA ALA A 526 -27.41 2.81 -1.60
C ALA A 526 -28.36 3.00 -2.80
N PRO A 527 -27.88 3.17 -4.05
CA PRO A 527 -28.74 3.18 -5.22
C PRO A 527 -29.45 1.84 -5.49
N ALA A 528 -28.79 0.71 -5.20
CA ALA A 528 -29.40 -0.61 -5.37
C ALA A 528 -30.53 -0.81 -4.36
N TRP A 529 -30.25 -0.53 -3.07
CA TRP A 529 -31.24 -0.58 -2.00
C TRP A 529 -32.46 0.32 -2.28
N ALA A 530 -32.25 1.54 -2.75
CA ALA A 530 -33.32 2.47 -3.07
C ALA A 530 -34.26 1.91 -4.15
N ARG A 531 -33.71 1.32 -5.23
CA ARG A 531 -34.51 0.70 -6.29
C ARG A 531 -35.33 -0.49 -5.77
N GLU A 532 -34.77 -1.31 -4.91
CA GLU A 532 -35.47 -2.44 -4.26
C GLU A 532 -36.65 -1.96 -3.42
N HIS A 533 -36.55 -0.75 -2.83
CA HIS A 533 -37.59 -0.15 -2.00
C HIS A 533 -38.54 0.79 -2.80
N GLY A 534 -38.39 0.84 -4.14
CA GLY A 534 -39.26 1.66 -5.00
C GLY A 534 -39.01 3.16 -4.87
N ILE A 535 -37.83 3.58 -4.37
CA ILE A 535 -37.45 4.99 -4.24
C ILE A 535 -36.86 5.47 -5.55
N GLU A 536 -37.50 6.46 -6.17
CA GLU A 536 -36.99 7.15 -7.35
C GLU A 536 -36.07 8.30 -6.92
N PHE A 537 -34.96 8.47 -7.61
CA PHE A 537 -34.01 9.55 -7.42
C PHE A 537 -33.26 9.86 -8.72
N SER A 538 -32.88 11.11 -8.91
CA SER A 538 -32.17 11.61 -10.10
C SER A 538 -30.70 11.92 -9.83
N SER A 539 -30.32 12.04 -8.54
CA SER A 539 -28.96 12.36 -8.13
C SER A 539 -28.62 11.74 -6.77
N PRO A 540 -27.32 11.52 -6.46
CA PRO A 540 -26.88 11.10 -5.13
C PRO A 540 -27.31 12.07 -4.01
N ALA A 541 -27.36 13.36 -4.30
CA ALA A 541 -27.80 14.38 -3.34
C ALA A 541 -29.29 14.25 -3.00
N GLU A 542 -30.14 13.96 -4.01
CA GLU A 542 -31.55 13.69 -3.81
C GLU A 542 -31.76 12.40 -2.98
N LEU A 543 -30.98 11.36 -3.28
CA LEU A 543 -31.01 10.11 -2.53
C LEU A 543 -30.62 10.34 -1.05
N ALA A 544 -29.58 11.12 -0.78
CA ALA A 544 -29.12 11.46 0.57
C ALA A 544 -30.16 12.29 1.38
N ALA A 545 -31.04 13.02 0.68
CA ALA A 545 -32.12 13.81 1.30
C ALA A 545 -33.45 13.03 1.43
N ASN A 546 -33.53 11.82 0.88
CA ASN A 546 -34.76 11.04 0.88
C ASN A 546 -35.14 10.59 2.32
N PRO A 547 -36.38 10.81 2.79
CA PRO A 547 -36.79 10.50 4.17
C PRO A 547 -36.64 9.01 4.54
N GLU A 548 -36.88 8.08 3.62
CA GLU A 548 -36.77 6.64 3.87
C GLU A 548 -35.30 6.23 4.01
N VAL A 549 -34.41 6.77 3.17
CA VAL A 549 -32.96 6.58 3.27
C VAL A 549 -32.44 7.15 4.59
N LEU A 550 -32.88 8.37 4.97
CA LEU A 550 -32.52 8.99 6.25
C LEU A 550 -33.01 8.17 7.45
N ALA A 551 -34.21 7.58 7.36
CA ALA A 551 -34.74 6.71 8.41
C ALA A 551 -33.90 5.42 8.55
N GLU A 552 -33.46 4.82 7.42
CA GLU A 552 -32.58 3.66 7.40
C GLU A 552 -31.19 3.98 7.99
N ILE A 553 -30.58 5.07 7.55
CA ILE A 553 -29.33 5.56 8.14
C ILE A 553 -29.48 5.82 9.66
N GLY A 554 -30.63 6.37 10.06
CA GLY A 554 -30.93 6.58 11.49
C GLY A 554 -30.94 5.30 12.30
N ARG A 555 -31.43 4.19 11.74
CA ARG A 555 -31.35 2.85 12.38
C ARG A 555 -29.89 2.40 12.50
N GLY A 556 -29.10 2.56 11.43
CA GLY A 556 -27.68 2.23 11.46
C GLY A 556 -26.90 3.04 12.49
N VAL A 557 -27.15 4.35 12.61
CA VAL A 557 -26.52 5.18 13.64
C VAL A 557 -26.95 4.76 15.06
N ALA A 558 -28.20 4.39 15.26
CA ALA A 558 -28.68 3.89 16.56
C ALA A 558 -28.01 2.55 16.93
N GLU A 559 -27.83 1.65 15.96
CA GLU A 559 -27.12 0.39 16.15
C GLU A 559 -25.64 0.65 16.47
N ALA A 560 -24.94 1.48 15.69
CA ALA A 560 -23.56 1.88 15.97
C ALA A 560 -23.41 2.45 17.39
N ASN A 561 -24.31 3.32 17.81
CA ASN A 561 -24.32 3.89 19.15
C ASN A 561 -24.52 2.86 20.27
N SER A 562 -25.14 1.71 20.00
CA SER A 562 -25.28 0.63 20.98
C SER A 562 -23.97 -0.06 21.32
N HIS A 563 -22.98 0.02 20.44
CA HIS A 563 -21.63 -0.54 20.61
C HIS A 563 -20.63 0.49 21.19
N LEU A 564 -20.99 1.77 21.19
CA LEU A 564 -20.14 2.86 21.62
C LEU A 564 -20.40 3.28 23.06
N ALA A 565 -19.35 3.64 23.80
CA ALA A 565 -19.48 4.23 25.13
C ALA A 565 -20.21 5.58 25.03
N HIS A 566 -20.92 5.96 26.10
CA HIS A 566 -21.79 7.14 26.10
C HIS A 566 -21.11 8.44 25.59
N PRO A 567 -19.82 8.74 25.89
CA PRO A 567 -19.15 9.91 25.36
C PRO A 567 -18.82 9.83 23.85
N GLU A 568 -18.74 8.62 23.29
CA GLU A 568 -18.39 8.32 21.90
C GLU A 568 -19.60 8.32 20.97
N GLN A 569 -20.80 8.24 21.56
CA GLN A 569 -22.05 8.15 20.80
C GLN A 569 -22.30 9.39 19.93
N VAL A 570 -22.61 9.14 18.66
CA VAL A 570 -22.99 10.17 17.70
C VAL A 570 -24.37 10.73 18.04
N ARG A 571 -24.42 12.03 18.36
CA ARG A 571 -25.66 12.72 18.75
C ARG A 571 -26.40 13.33 17.58
N ARG A 572 -25.67 13.82 16.58
CA ARG A 572 -26.23 14.40 15.35
C ARG A 572 -25.36 14.01 14.17
N TYR A 573 -25.94 13.95 13.00
CA TYR A 573 -25.22 13.64 11.77
C TYR A 573 -25.88 14.34 10.56
N VAL A 574 -25.09 14.47 9.48
CA VAL A 574 -25.56 14.90 8.16
C VAL A 574 -25.21 13.79 7.17
N VAL A 575 -26.15 13.46 6.29
CA VAL A 575 -25.93 12.52 5.19
C VAL A 575 -25.59 13.31 3.93
N LEU A 576 -24.47 12.99 3.29
CA LEU A 576 -23.93 13.61 2.10
C LEU A 576 -24.14 12.66 0.90
N GLY A 577 -24.50 13.23 -0.26
CA GLY A 577 -24.69 12.46 -1.48
C GLY A 577 -23.39 12.29 -2.29
N GLU A 578 -22.41 13.17 -2.09
CA GLU A 578 -21.17 13.15 -2.87
C GLU A 578 -20.12 12.26 -2.20
N GLU A 579 -19.57 11.32 -2.97
CA GLU A 579 -18.47 10.45 -2.52
C GLU A 579 -17.18 11.26 -2.36
N TRP A 580 -16.45 11.02 -1.27
CA TRP A 580 -15.11 11.56 -1.07
C TRP A 580 -14.10 10.77 -1.88
N THR A 581 -13.22 11.48 -2.58
CA THR A 581 -12.21 10.86 -3.44
C THR A 581 -10.84 11.53 -3.26
N ALA A 582 -9.80 10.89 -3.81
CA ALA A 582 -8.49 11.51 -3.88
C ALA A 582 -8.46 12.70 -4.87
N GLN A 583 -9.33 12.69 -5.89
CA GLN A 583 -9.43 13.75 -6.89
C GLN A 583 -10.10 15.00 -6.32
N THR A 584 -11.14 14.83 -5.51
CA THR A 584 -11.84 15.93 -4.83
C THR A 584 -11.10 16.42 -3.57
N GLY A 585 -10.13 15.65 -3.11
CA GLY A 585 -9.14 16.04 -2.09
C GLY A 585 -9.48 15.63 -0.67
N GLU A 586 -10.63 15.07 -0.37
CA GLU A 586 -11.02 14.58 0.96
C GLU A 586 -10.28 13.31 1.36
N LEU A 587 -9.83 12.54 0.38
CA LEU A 587 -8.99 11.38 0.61
C LEU A 587 -7.56 11.64 0.15
N THR A 588 -6.61 10.93 0.77
CA THR A 588 -5.26 10.79 0.24
C THR A 588 -5.26 9.85 -0.97
N PRO A 589 -4.19 9.81 -1.79
CA PRO A 589 -4.04 8.79 -2.84
C PRO A 589 -4.11 7.34 -2.33
N SER A 590 -3.79 7.11 -1.05
CA SER A 590 -3.94 5.83 -0.35
C SER A 590 -5.32 5.65 0.32
N LEU A 591 -6.32 6.44 -0.07
CA LEU A 591 -7.72 6.41 0.39
C LEU A 591 -7.92 6.70 1.89
N LYS A 592 -6.94 7.32 2.56
CA LYS A 592 -7.09 7.78 3.95
C LYS A 592 -7.77 9.13 4.01
N ARG A 593 -8.68 9.34 4.97
CA ARG A 593 -9.39 10.59 5.15
C ARG A 593 -8.48 11.77 5.51
N ARG A 594 -8.67 12.89 4.87
CA ARG A 594 -8.00 14.17 5.16
C ARG A 594 -8.94 15.04 5.99
N ARG A 595 -9.04 14.75 7.30
CA ARG A 595 -9.95 15.44 8.21
C ARG A 595 -9.94 16.97 8.11
N PRO A 596 -8.76 17.65 8.04
CA PRO A 596 -8.75 19.10 7.89
C PRO A 596 -9.44 19.57 6.61
N VAL A 597 -9.29 18.85 5.50
CA VAL A 597 -9.96 19.19 4.22
C VAL A 597 -11.47 18.96 4.34
N ILE A 598 -11.88 17.81 4.90
CA ILE A 598 -13.30 17.49 5.11
C ILE A 598 -13.94 18.54 6.02
N THR A 599 -13.31 18.85 7.15
CA THR A 599 -13.87 19.83 8.11
C THR A 599 -13.94 21.24 7.54
N GLN A 600 -13.00 21.63 6.68
CA GLN A 600 -13.04 22.92 6.00
C GLN A 600 -14.13 22.98 4.92
N ARG A 601 -14.22 21.92 4.10
CA ARG A 601 -15.18 21.86 2.99
C ARG A 601 -16.63 21.85 3.48
N TYR A 602 -16.91 21.10 4.54
CA TYR A 602 -18.24 20.93 5.11
C TYR A 602 -18.45 21.76 6.40
N ALA A 603 -17.79 22.92 6.48
CA ALA A 603 -17.86 23.76 7.69
C ALA A 603 -19.27 24.23 8.04
N GLN A 604 -20.13 24.46 7.04
CA GLN A 604 -21.53 24.88 7.24
C GLN A 604 -22.38 23.75 7.80
N GLU A 605 -22.29 22.56 7.21
CA GLU A 605 -22.96 21.36 7.66
C GLU A 605 -22.52 20.99 9.08
N ILE A 606 -21.22 21.08 9.36
CA ILE A 606 -20.69 20.84 10.71
C ILE A 606 -21.21 21.88 11.70
N ALA A 607 -21.31 23.17 11.32
CA ALA A 607 -21.86 24.19 12.20
C ALA A 607 -23.32 23.87 12.58
N SER A 608 -24.15 23.47 11.61
CA SER A 608 -25.54 23.11 11.83
C SER A 608 -25.75 21.94 12.79
N LEU A 609 -24.75 21.05 12.93
CA LEU A 609 -24.79 19.93 13.88
C LEU A 609 -24.69 20.37 15.34
N TYR A 610 -24.26 21.62 15.60
CA TYR A 610 -24.04 22.16 16.96
C TYR A 610 -24.90 23.39 17.26
N ASP A 611 -25.71 23.84 16.29
CA ASP A 611 -26.71 24.91 16.52
C ASP A 611 -27.82 24.36 17.44
N GLU A 612 -28.27 25.18 18.40
CA GLU A 612 -29.26 24.81 19.43
C GLU A 612 -30.68 24.61 18.87
#